data_5eb9293314ce6d165daebcda33250bba
#
_entry.id   5eb9293314ce6d165daebcda33250bba
#
_cell.length_a   1.000
_cell.length_b   1.000
_cell.length_c   1.000
_cell.angle_alpha   90.00
_cell.angle_beta   90.00
_cell.angle_gamma   90.00
#
_symmetry.space_group_name_H-M   'P 1'
#
loop_
_entity.id
_entity.type
_entity.pdbx_description
1 polymer ?
#
loop_
_entity_poly.entity_id
_entity_poly.type
_entity_poly.pdbx_seq_one_letter_code
_entity_poly.pdbx_strand_id
1 'polypeptide(L)'
;MRTPVRALSPLLAAVAVLASWAVCGTAAAQNCPVQYEQLTKALKESVKASGGPSNGGFDNNEWAVVVTRDGGICAVTMSGGKPTDQWLGSRAIAAEKANTANALSLDKTALSTANLYAGAAPGGYLFGLVTTDPPATTLISAGDPKTYGSASDPLVGKHLGGVVVFGGGLALYNQQELVGALGVSGDTSCADHNVAWRVRHALGLDHVPGGVSPDHNDAIIYDMLPDKTSASGYGHPQCGGSEADVAMQIHAGFVPKWAQVMIK
;
A
#
# COMPACT_ATOMS: atom_id res chain seq x y z
N MET A 1 -19.37 -84.19 37.43
CA MET A 1 -18.92 -82.90 37.91
C MET A 1 -18.64 -82.05 36.71
N ARG A 2 -19.51 -81.08 36.40
CA ARG A 2 -19.35 -80.14 35.21
C ARG A 2 -19.16 -78.73 35.77
N THR A 3 -18.02 -78.11 35.52
CA THR A 3 -17.69 -76.77 35.91
C THR A 3 -18.31 -75.78 34.86
N PRO A 4 -18.87 -74.65 35.32
CA PRO A 4 -19.44 -73.68 34.38
C PRO A 4 -18.36 -72.71 33.82
N VAL A 5 -18.41 -72.48 32.53
CA VAL A 5 -17.60 -71.54 31.79
C VAL A 5 -18.22 -70.15 32.05
N ARG A 6 -17.41 -69.20 32.57
CA ARG A 6 -17.79 -67.79 32.69
C ARG A 6 -17.60 -67.07 31.34
N ALA A 7 -18.67 -66.46 30.86
CA ALA A 7 -18.63 -65.57 29.70
C ALA A 7 -18.00 -64.25 30.08
N LEU A 8 -16.99 -63.81 29.32
CA LEU A 8 -16.40 -62.48 29.37
C LEU A 8 -17.20 -61.54 28.44
N SER A 9 -17.75 -60.49 28.97
CA SER A 9 -18.38 -59.40 28.21
C SER A 9 -17.33 -58.49 27.58
N PRO A 10 -17.46 -58.05 26.31
CA PRO A 10 -16.54 -57.10 25.72
C PRO A 10 -16.96 -55.66 26.14
N LEU A 11 -16.04 -54.96 26.77
CA LEU A 11 -16.09 -53.51 26.98
C LEU A 11 -15.90 -52.79 25.66
N LEU A 12 -16.93 -52.14 25.14
CA LEU A 12 -16.86 -51.18 24.02
C LEU A 12 -16.19 -49.91 24.54
N ALA A 13 -14.95 -49.69 24.16
CA ALA A 13 -14.26 -48.42 24.33
C ALA A 13 -14.72 -47.46 23.23
N ALA A 14 -15.56 -46.48 23.59
CA ALA A 14 -15.92 -45.37 22.72
C ALA A 14 -14.74 -44.41 22.59
N VAL A 15 -14.06 -44.40 21.45
CA VAL A 15 -13.04 -43.42 21.09
C VAL A 15 -13.75 -42.17 20.65
N ALA A 16 -13.78 -41.12 21.48
CA ALA A 16 -14.25 -39.80 21.12
C ALA A 16 -13.17 -39.13 20.23
N VAL A 17 -13.39 -39.05 18.93
CA VAL A 17 -12.59 -38.28 18.02
C VAL A 17 -12.96 -36.79 18.19
N LEU A 18 -12.17 -36.06 18.95
CA LEU A 18 -12.22 -34.61 18.98
C LEU A 18 -11.67 -34.07 17.62
N ALA A 19 -12.57 -33.70 16.73
CA ALA A 19 -12.22 -32.99 15.51
C ALA A 19 -11.77 -31.56 15.90
N SER A 20 -10.46 -31.38 16.05
CA SER A 20 -9.83 -30.06 16.16
C SER A 20 -9.98 -29.36 14.80
N TRP A 21 -10.92 -28.45 14.71
CA TRP A 21 -11.00 -27.52 13.59
C TRP A 21 -9.82 -26.56 13.70
N ALA A 22 -8.70 -26.92 13.08
CA ALA A 22 -7.62 -25.97 12.86
C ALA A 22 -8.15 -24.90 11.92
N VAL A 23 -8.44 -23.72 12.47
CA VAL A 23 -8.63 -22.51 11.66
C VAL A 23 -7.28 -22.25 11.01
N CYS A 24 -7.14 -22.70 9.76
CA CYS A 24 -5.99 -22.38 8.93
C CYS A 24 -6.15 -20.92 8.48
N GLY A 25 -5.87 -19.99 9.40
CA GLY A 25 -5.59 -18.61 9.04
C GLY A 25 -4.36 -18.64 8.12
N THR A 26 -4.49 -18.12 6.90
CA THR A 26 -3.38 -18.07 5.96
C THR A 26 -2.21 -17.34 6.63
N ALA A 27 -1.00 -17.90 6.56
CA ALA A 27 0.21 -17.36 7.20
C ALA A 27 0.46 -15.87 6.85
N ALA A 28 -0.02 -15.40 5.69
CA ALA A 28 0.04 -14.00 5.27
C ALA A 28 -0.75 -13.04 6.19
N ALA A 29 -1.84 -13.48 6.82
CA ALA A 29 -2.61 -12.66 7.75
C ALA A 29 -1.93 -12.49 9.11
N GLN A 30 -1.03 -13.38 9.50
CA GLN A 30 -0.35 -13.34 10.79
C GLN A 30 0.79 -12.31 10.86
N ASN A 31 1.33 -11.88 9.74
CA ASN A 31 2.47 -10.95 9.65
C ASN A 31 2.11 -9.59 9.01
N CYS A 32 0.83 -9.29 8.80
CA CYS A 32 0.43 -8.01 8.24
C CYS A 32 0.73 -6.88 9.23
N PRO A 33 1.49 -5.84 8.84
CA PRO A 33 1.80 -4.72 9.73
C PRO A 33 0.57 -3.88 10.09
N VAL A 34 -0.54 -4.03 9.35
CA VAL A 34 -1.77 -3.24 9.52
C VAL A 34 -2.99 -4.14 9.39
N GLN A 35 -3.90 -4.08 10.36
CA GLN A 35 -5.18 -4.79 10.28
C GLN A 35 -6.15 -4.09 9.32
N TYR A 36 -7.04 -4.86 8.67
CA TYR A 36 -8.01 -4.35 7.69
C TYR A 36 -8.83 -3.17 8.22
N GLU A 37 -9.35 -3.27 9.45
CA GLU A 37 -10.18 -2.24 10.08
C GLU A 37 -9.39 -0.95 10.33
N GLN A 38 -8.12 -1.07 10.74
CA GLN A 38 -7.23 0.06 10.96
C GLN A 38 -6.93 0.79 9.65
N LEU A 39 -6.60 0.03 8.59
CA LEU A 39 -6.36 0.58 7.26
C LEU A 39 -7.62 1.28 6.72
N THR A 40 -8.79 0.64 6.85
CA THR A 40 -10.07 1.20 6.36
C THR A 40 -10.40 2.50 7.08
N LYS A 41 -10.22 2.56 8.39
CA LYS A 41 -10.44 3.77 9.18
C LYS A 41 -9.48 4.88 8.74
N ALA A 42 -8.18 4.60 8.70
CA ALA A 42 -7.16 5.57 8.33
C ALA A 42 -7.38 6.11 6.90
N LEU A 43 -7.75 5.26 5.93
CA LEU A 43 -8.07 5.68 4.57
C LEU A 43 -9.29 6.61 4.54
N LYS A 44 -10.40 6.24 5.18
CA LYS A 44 -11.63 7.06 5.19
C LYS A 44 -11.42 8.42 5.83
N GLU A 45 -10.64 8.49 6.90
CA GLU A 45 -10.31 9.74 7.60
C GLU A 45 -9.33 10.61 6.79
N SER A 46 -8.66 10.07 5.77
CA SER A 46 -7.69 10.76 4.91
C SER A 46 -8.26 11.20 3.56
N VAL A 47 -9.45 10.74 3.16
CA VAL A 47 -10.05 10.99 1.84
C VAL A 47 -11.26 11.91 1.97
N LYS A 48 -11.31 12.98 1.16
CA LYS A 48 -12.40 13.99 1.19
C LYS A 48 -13.78 13.40 0.95
N ALA A 49 -13.93 12.53 -0.05
CA ALA A 49 -15.21 11.91 -0.41
C ALA A 49 -15.82 11.07 0.74
N SER A 50 -15.01 10.61 1.69
CA SER A 50 -15.44 9.85 2.88
C SER A 50 -15.43 10.66 4.19
N GLY A 51 -15.25 11.98 4.11
CA GLY A 51 -15.34 12.91 5.25
C GLY A 51 -13.98 13.39 5.78
N GLY A 52 -12.87 13.01 5.16
CA GLY A 52 -11.53 13.50 5.46
C GLY A 52 -11.26 14.89 4.82
N PRO A 53 -10.00 15.35 4.88
CA PRO A 53 -9.57 16.59 4.23
C PRO A 53 -9.43 16.42 2.72
N SER A 54 -9.44 17.56 1.98
CA SER A 54 -8.99 17.58 0.59
C SER A 54 -7.48 17.29 0.49
N ASN A 55 -7.09 16.60 -0.58
CA ASN A 55 -5.70 16.30 -0.91
C ASN A 55 -5.23 17.04 -2.18
N GLY A 56 -6.04 17.96 -2.65
CA GLY A 56 -5.70 18.91 -3.72
C GLY A 56 -6.01 18.43 -5.14
N GLY A 57 -6.39 17.17 -5.32
CA GLY A 57 -6.79 16.58 -6.60
C GLY A 57 -8.30 16.70 -6.86
N PHE A 58 -8.91 15.63 -7.36
CA PHE A 58 -10.34 15.56 -7.68
C PHE A 58 -11.22 15.28 -6.45
N ASP A 59 -10.63 15.01 -5.29
CA ASP A 59 -11.33 14.62 -4.06
C ASP A 59 -12.16 13.31 -4.21
N ASN A 60 -11.69 12.38 -5.04
CA ASN A 60 -12.31 11.09 -5.29
C ASN A 60 -12.23 10.15 -4.09
N ASN A 61 -13.04 9.08 -4.12
CA ASN A 61 -12.78 7.89 -3.30
C ASN A 61 -11.56 7.12 -3.82
N GLU A 62 -10.88 6.42 -2.92
CA GLU A 62 -9.61 5.76 -3.22
C GLU A 62 -9.55 4.33 -2.68
N TRP A 63 -8.60 3.55 -3.23
CA TRP A 63 -8.18 2.25 -2.75
C TRP A 63 -6.91 2.36 -1.93
N ALA A 64 -6.79 1.53 -0.91
CA ALA A 64 -5.54 1.33 -0.18
C ALA A 64 -5.20 -0.16 -0.09
N VAL A 65 -3.93 -0.48 -0.30
CA VAL A 65 -3.38 -1.84 -0.22
C VAL A 65 -2.13 -1.83 0.63
N VAL A 66 -2.01 -2.84 1.51
CA VAL A 66 -0.79 -3.08 2.30
C VAL A 66 -0.18 -4.41 1.87
N VAL A 67 1.13 -4.41 1.68
CA VAL A 67 1.93 -5.61 1.47
C VAL A 67 2.86 -5.84 2.66
N THR A 68 3.11 -7.11 2.96
CA THR A 68 4.15 -7.54 3.90
C THR A 68 5.55 -7.37 3.30
N ARG A 69 6.59 -7.51 4.11
CA ARG A 69 7.98 -7.32 3.64
C ARG A 69 8.39 -8.30 2.55
N ASP A 70 7.79 -9.50 2.49
CA ASP A 70 7.99 -10.47 1.41
C ASP A 70 7.16 -10.18 0.13
N GLY A 71 6.38 -9.08 0.12
CA GLY A 71 5.56 -8.64 -1.02
C GLY A 71 4.15 -9.26 -1.08
N GLY A 72 3.78 -10.06 -0.09
CA GLY A 72 2.41 -10.61 0.01
C GLY A 72 1.39 -9.53 0.33
N ILE A 73 0.32 -9.42 -0.46
CA ILE A 73 -0.80 -8.52 -0.15
C ILE A 73 -1.51 -9.03 1.10
N CYS A 74 -1.62 -8.22 2.13
CA CYS A 74 -2.22 -8.64 3.38
C CYS A 74 -3.46 -7.85 3.80
N ALA A 75 -3.69 -6.66 3.24
CA ALA A 75 -4.92 -5.91 3.41
C ALA A 75 -5.26 -5.12 2.12
N VAL A 76 -6.53 -5.11 1.75
CA VAL A 76 -7.09 -4.33 0.63
C VAL A 76 -8.37 -3.67 1.11
N THR A 77 -8.49 -2.37 0.96
CA THR A 77 -9.70 -1.62 1.33
C THR A 77 -10.02 -0.49 0.35
N MET A 78 -11.18 0.13 0.53
CA MET A 78 -11.63 1.30 -0.23
C MET A 78 -12.31 2.31 0.69
N SER A 79 -12.30 3.58 0.32
CA SER A 79 -12.96 4.64 1.09
C SER A 79 -14.46 4.73 0.80
N GLY A 80 -14.89 4.41 -0.41
CA GLY A 80 -16.30 4.37 -0.82
C GLY A 80 -17.08 3.18 -0.26
N GLY A 81 -18.37 3.12 -0.53
CA GLY A 81 -19.29 2.07 -0.06
C GLY A 81 -19.31 0.82 -0.95
N LYS A 82 -18.86 0.93 -2.20
CA LYS A 82 -18.80 -0.16 -3.18
C LYS A 82 -17.63 0.06 -4.16
N PRO A 83 -17.16 -0.99 -4.85
CA PRO A 83 -16.00 -0.89 -5.75
C PRO A 83 -16.10 0.17 -6.85
N THR A 84 -17.33 0.50 -7.30
CA THR A 84 -17.58 1.49 -8.36
C THR A 84 -17.65 2.94 -7.86
N ASP A 85 -17.50 3.20 -6.57
CA ASP A 85 -17.45 4.56 -6.03
C ASP A 85 -16.07 5.21 -6.21
N GLN A 86 -15.06 4.44 -6.57
CA GLN A 86 -13.72 4.84 -6.97
C GLN A 86 -13.33 4.17 -8.30
N TRP A 87 -12.24 4.62 -8.91
CA TRP A 87 -11.76 4.01 -10.15
C TRP A 87 -11.39 2.54 -9.94
N LEU A 88 -12.05 1.63 -10.66
CA LEU A 88 -11.86 0.18 -10.51
C LEU A 88 -10.42 -0.27 -10.78
N GLY A 89 -9.76 0.33 -11.77
CA GLY A 89 -8.36 0.03 -12.10
C GLY A 89 -7.39 0.39 -10.98
N SER A 90 -7.76 1.35 -10.14
CA SER A 90 -6.89 1.82 -9.05
C SER A 90 -6.68 0.79 -7.94
N ARG A 91 -7.52 -0.26 -7.85
CA ARG A 91 -7.29 -1.39 -6.93
C ARG A 91 -5.97 -2.11 -7.24
N ALA A 92 -5.72 -2.43 -8.52
CA ALA A 92 -4.46 -3.05 -8.94
C ALA A 92 -3.29 -2.06 -8.82
N ILE A 93 -3.49 -0.82 -9.27
CA ILE A 93 -2.46 0.24 -9.20
C ILE A 93 -2.01 0.48 -7.74
N ALA A 94 -2.93 0.49 -6.78
CA ALA A 94 -2.59 0.59 -5.36
C ALA A 94 -1.71 -0.59 -4.88
N ALA A 95 -2.02 -1.83 -5.32
CA ALA A 95 -1.20 -2.99 -5.00
C ALA A 95 0.20 -2.92 -5.62
N GLU A 96 0.30 -2.48 -6.89
CA GLU A 96 1.58 -2.29 -7.58
C GLU A 96 2.41 -1.16 -6.94
N LYS A 97 1.78 -0.06 -6.50
CA LYS A 97 2.44 1.01 -5.75
C LYS A 97 3.01 0.50 -4.42
N ALA A 98 2.24 -0.31 -3.67
CA ALA A 98 2.72 -0.93 -2.44
C ALA A 98 3.91 -1.87 -2.72
N ASN A 99 3.80 -2.74 -3.74
CA ASN A 99 4.90 -3.62 -4.16
C ASN A 99 6.17 -2.82 -4.49
N THR A 100 6.05 -1.76 -5.28
CA THR A 100 7.17 -0.93 -5.70
C THR A 100 7.88 -0.27 -4.51
N ALA A 101 7.13 0.37 -3.61
CA ALA A 101 7.69 1.02 -2.44
C ALA A 101 8.37 0.01 -1.50
N ASN A 102 7.79 -1.19 -1.34
CA ASN A 102 8.38 -2.28 -0.55
C ASN A 102 9.68 -2.81 -1.17
N ALA A 103 9.69 -3.04 -2.48
CA ALA A 103 10.81 -3.65 -3.19
C ALA A 103 12.04 -2.72 -3.28
N LEU A 104 11.81 -1.38 -3.34
CA LEU A 104 12.86 -0.40 -3.57
C LEU A 104 13.22 0.42 -2.31
N SER A 105 12.68 0.06 -1.15
CA SER A 105 13.07 0.64 0.14
C SER A 105 13.84 -0.35 1.00
N LEU A 106 14.70 0.16 1.88
CA LEU A 106 15.56 -0.59 2.81
C LEU A 106 15.42 -0.01 4.22
N ASP A 107 15.92 -0.72 5.25
CA ASP A 107 15.88 -0.26 6.65
C ASP A 107 16.56 1.10 6.90
N LYS A 108 17.41 1.56 5.98
CA LYS A 108 18.13 2.85 6.13
C LYS A 108 17.75 3.91 5.09
N THR A 109 16.95 3.53 4.08
CA THR A 109 16.60 4.44 2.96
C THR A 109 15.24 4.10 2.41
N ALA A 110 14.31 5.01 2.54
CA ALA A 110 12.99 4.93 1.92
C ALA A 110 12.99 5.61 0.55
N LEU A 111 12.32 4.96 -0.41
CA LEU A 111 11.96 5.54 -1.69
C LEU A 111 10.45 5.39 -1.88
N SER A 112 9.74 6.51 -1.98
CA SER A 112 8.35 6.46 -2.43
C SER A 112 8.29 6.23 -3.94
N THR A 113 7.14 5.78 -4.42
CA THR A 113 6.92 5.66 -5.86
C THR A 113 7.02 7.01 -6.58
N ALA A 114 6.75 8.12 -5.90
CA ALA A 114 6.94 9.47 -6.43
C ALA A 114 8.42 9.79 -6.69
N ASN A 115 9.33 9.32 -5.84
CA ASN A 115 10.77 9.56 -5.99
C ASN A 115 11.40 8.81 -7.19
N LEU A 116 10.67 7.88 -7.78
CA LEU A 116 11.13 7.09 -8.94
C LEU A 116 10.77 7.74 -10.28
N TYR A 117 9.86 8.71 -10.30
CA TYR A 117 9.31 9.27 -11.54
C TYR A 117 10.40 9.80 -12.48
N ALA A 118 11.20 10.74 -12.03
CA ALA A 118 12.23 11.36 -12.87
C ALA A 118 13.26 10.35 -13.37
N GLY A 119 13.69 9.42 -12.50
CA GLY A 119 14.64 8.36 -12.87
C GLY A 119 14.08 7.40 -13.92
N ALA A 120 12.78 7.10 -13.90
CA ALA A 120 12.13 6.17 -14.82
C ALA A 120 11.58 6.84 -16.10
N ALA A 121 11.55 8.16 -16.15
CA ALA A 121 11.13 8.92 -17.35
C ALA A 121 12.10 8.69 -18.52
N PRO A 122 11.66 8.94 -19.78
CA PRO A 122 12.54 8.85 -20.95
C PRO A 122 13.82 9.65 -20.77
N GLY A 123 14.97 8.98 -20.92
CA GLY A 123 16.31 9.57 -20.69
C GLY A 123 16.78 9.49 -19.23
N GLY A 124 15.96 9.06 -18.29
CA GLY A 124 16.34 8.84 -16.89
C GLY A 124 17.16 7.55 -16.69
N TYR A 125 17.86 7.47 -15.56
CA TYR A 125 18.77 6.36 -15.23
C TYR A 125 18.06 5.05 -14.85
N LEU A 126 16.74 5.08 -14.61
CA LEU A 126 15.86 3.92 -14.39
C LEU A 126 14.88 3.70 -15.55
N PHE A 127 15.14 4.28 -16.72
CA PHE A 127 14.26 4.11 -17.88
C PHE A 127 14.05 2.63 -18.20
N GLY A 128 12.80 2.20 -18.29
CA GLY A 128 12.42 0.79 -18.48
C GLY A 128 12.13 0.04 -17.18
N LEU A 129 12.33 0.63 -16.02
CA LEU A 129 12.04 -0.01 -14.72
C LEU A 129 10.64 -0.62 -14.66
N VAL A 130 9.62 0.07 -15.17
CA VAL A 130 8.22 -0.39 -15.17
C VAL A 130 7.97 -1.68 -15.97
N THR A 131 8.91 -2.11 -16.78
CA THR A 131 8.80 -3.34 -17.59
C THR A 131 9.57 -4.52 -16.99
N THR A 132 10.30 -4.32 -15.89
CA THR A 132 11.16 -5.34 -15.28
C THR A 132 10.41 -6.33 -14.42
N ASP A 133 9.30 -5.92 -13.84
CA ASP A 133 8.44 -6.74 -12.98
C ASP A 133 6.97 -6.52 -13.40
N PRO A 134 6.48 -7.22 -14.42
CA PRO A 134 5.08 -7.09 -14.84
C PRO A 134 4.14 -7.68 -13.78
N PRO A 135 2.96 -7.06 -13.53
CA PRO A 135 2.01 -7.60 -12.58
C PRO A 135 1.45 -8.95 -13.05
N ALA A 136 1.07 -9.79 -12.10
CA ALA A 136 0.35 -11.04 -12.36
C ALA A 136 -1.10 -10.71 -12.81
N THR A 137 -1.27 -10.39 -14.10
CA THR A 137 -2.51 -9.85 -14.68
C THR A 137 -3.74 -10.73 -14.42
N THR A 138 -3.56 -12.05 -14.29
CA THR A 138 -4.64 -12.99 -13.95
C THR A 138 -5.23 -12.76 -12.56
N LEU A 139 -4.50 -12.10 -11.65
CA LEU A 139 -4.96 -11.79 -10.31
C LEU A 139 -5.80 -10.51 -10.26
N ILE A 140 -5.61 -9.58 -11.20
CA ILE A 140 -6.26 -8.25 -11.19
C ILE A 140 -7.79 -8.39 -11.14
N SER A 141 -8.35 -9.31 -11.92
CA SER A 141 -9.79 -9.57 -12.00
C SER A 141 -10.20 -10.89 -11.36
N ALA A 142 -9.34 -11.51 -10.55
CA ALA A 142 -9.65 -12.80 -9.92
C ALA A 142 -10.69 -12.65 -8.80
N GLY A 143 -11.46 -13.71 -8.56
CA GLY A 143 -12.40 -13.83 -7.46
C GLY A 143 -13.75 -13.14 -7.72
N ASP A 144 -14.55 -13.01 -6.64
CA ASP A 144 -15.86 -12.36 -6.71
C ASP A 144 -15.72 -10.84 -6.57
N PRO A 145 -16.12 -10.04 -7.58
CA PRO A 145 -16.06 -8.58 -7.52
C PRO A 145 -16.84 -7.96 -6.34
N LYS A 146 -17.81 -8.65 -5.79
CA LYS A 146 -18.58 -8.19 -4.62
C LYS A 146 -17.74 -8.13 -3.35
N THR A 147 -16.63 -8.85 -3.30
CA THR A 147 -15.71 -8.88 -2.15
C THR A 147 -14.53 -7.92 -2.30
N TYR A 148 -14.40 -7.23 -3.44
CA TYR A 148 -13.32 -6.27 -3.65
C TYR A 148 -13.35 -5.15 -2.61
N GLY A 149 -12.20 -4.90 -1.98
CA GLY A 149 -12.04 -3.90 -0.92
C GLY A 149 -12.62 -4.30 0.43
N SER A 150 -13.01 -5.56 0.62
CA SER A 150 -13.40 -6.13 1.92
C SER A 150 -12.24 -6.90 2.56
N ALA A 151 -12.41 -7.32 3.81
CA ALA A 151 -11.45 -8.19 4.51
C ALA A 151 -11.21 -9.53 3.79
N SER A 152 -12.12 -9.95 2.89
CA SER A 152 -12.00 -11.14 2.05
C SER A 152 -11.66 -10.83 0.59
N ASP A 153 -11.04 -9.70 0.33
CA ASP A 153 -10.61 -9.34 -1.02
C ASP A 153 -9.72 -10.43 -1.64
N PRO A 154 -10.01 -10.88 -2.89
CA PRO A 154 -9.29 -11.98 -3.53
C PRO A 154 -7.78 -11.76 -3.73
N LEU A 155 -7.28 -10.53 -3.64
CA LEU A 155 -5.84 -10.24 -3.67
C LEU A 155 -5.15 -10.57 -2.35
N VAL A 156 -5.87 -10.66 -1.23
CA VAL A 156 -5.25 -10.99 0.07
C VAL A 156 -4.61 -12.38 0.01
N GLY A 157 -3.37 -12.47 0.47
CA GLY A 157 -2.56 -13.68 0.40
C GLY A 157 -1.90 -13.94 -0.97
N LYS A 158 -1.95 -12.98 -1.91
CA LYS A 158 -1.33 -13.09 -3.24
C LYS A 158 -0.15 -12.14 -3.38
N HIS A 159 0.74 -12.45 -4.33
CA HIS A 159 1.81 -11.56 -4.78
C HIS A 159 1.43 -11.07 -6.17
N LEU A 160 1.06 -9.79 -6.28
CA LEU A 160 0.68 -9.22 -7.58
C LEU A 160 1.92 -8.84 -8.40
N GLY A 161 2.99 -8.37 -7.75
CA GLY A 161 4.12 -7.75 -8.43
C GLY A 161 3.75 -6.39 -9.03
N GLY A 162 4.39 -6.04 -10.11
CA GLY A 162 4.20 -4.78 -10.82
C GLY A 162 5.02 -3.63 -10.26
N VAL A 163 5.40 -2.69 -11.14
CA VAL A 163 6.14 -1.48 -10.79
C VAL A 163 5.40 -0.25 -11.28
N VAL A 164 5.10 0.66 -10.35
CA VAL A 164 4.49 1.97 -10.60
C VAL A 164 5.40 3.06 -10.06
N VAL A 165 5.68 4.07 -10.88
CA VAL A 165 6.71 5.10 -10.64
C VAL A 165 6.12 6.51 -10.49
N PHE A 166 4.94 6.63 -9.93
CA PHE A 166 4.29 7.89 -9.60
C PHE A 166 3.61 7.82 -8.22
N GLY A 167 3.28 8.96 -7.64
CA GLY A 167 2.89 9.11 -6.24
C GLY A 167 1.82 8.14 -5.72
N GLY A 168 1.87 7.83 -4.43
CA GLY A 168 0.90 7.02 -3.70
C GLY A 168 1.43 5.71 -3.10
N GLY A 169 2.69 5.32 -3.36
CA GLY A 169 3.34 4.17 -2.70
C GLY A 169 4.36 4.62 -1.67
N LEU A 170 4.24 4.15 -0.44
CA LEU A 170 5.09 4.50 0.70
C LEU A 170 5.50 3.26 1.49
N ALA A 171 6.77 3.16 1.82
CA ALA A 171 7.28 2.16 2.76
C ALA A 171 6.74 2.40 4.18
N LEU A 172 6.47 1.33 4.92
CA LEU A 172 5.98 1.36 6.30
C LEU A 172 7.12 1.00 7.25
N TYR A 173 7.40 1.90 8.19
CA TYR A 173 8.48 1.73 9.16
C TYR A 173 7.95 1.72 10.59
N ASN A 174 8.31 0.69 11.34
CA ASN A 174 8.12 0.60 12.77
C ASN A 174 9.49 0.75 13.45
N GLN A 175 9.69 1.80 14.24
CA GLN A 175 10.98 2.07 14.91
C GLN A 175 12.21 1.94 13.98
N GLN A 176 12.09 2.43 12.74
CA GLN A 176 13.11 2.38 11.68
C GLN A 176 13.30 1.00 11.01
N GLU A 177 12.56 -0.03 11.39
CA GLU A 177 12.50 -1.30 10.69
C GLU A 177 11.46 -1.23 9.57
N LEU A 178 11.82 -1.65 8.36
CA LEU A 178 10.92 -1.76 7.23
C LEU A 178 10.03 -2.99 7.39
N VAL A 179 8.74 -2.78 7.67
CA VAL A 179 7.78 -3.86 7.96
C VAL A 179 6.85 -4.22 6.78
N GLY A 180 6.89 -3.45 5.71
CA GLY A 180 6.05 -3.61 4.53
C GLY A 180 5.85 -2.30 3.80
N ALA A 181 4.80 -2.18 3.00
CA ALA A 181 4.47 -0.92 2.32
C ALA A 181 2.97 -0.74 2.11
N LEU A 182 2.58 0.52 1.93
CA LEU A 182 1.26 1.00 1.60
C LEU A 182 1.23 1.54 0.18
N GLY A 183 0.18 1.21 -0.58
CA GLY A 183 -0.16 1.86 -1.84
C GLY A 183 -1.57 2.42 -1.79
N VAL A 184 -1.72 3.65 -2.27
CA VAL A 184 -3.01 4.36 -2.39
C VAL A 184 -3.20 4.81 -3.82
N SER A 185 -4.43 4.67 -4.35
CA SER A 185 -4.77 5.07 -5.71
C SER A 185 -6.26 5.31 -5.88
N GLY A 186 -6.62 6.34 -6.65
CA GLY A 186 -8.02 6.69 -6.95
C GLY A 186 -8.21 8.14 -7.35
N ASP A 187 -7.16 8.94 -7.27
CA ASP A 187 -7.14 10.34 -7.66
C ASP A 187 -5.91 10.65 -8.55
N THR A 188 -5.47 11.89 -8.65
CA THR A 188 -4.19 12.24 -9.25
C THR A 188 -3.06 11.58 -8.44
N SER A 189 -1.94 11.24 -9.08
CA SER A 189 -0.83 10.62 -8.36
C SER A 189 -0.26 11.48 -7.23
N CYS A 190 -0.40 12.80 -7.33
CA CYS A 190 0.00 13.74 -6.28
C CYS A 190 -0.97 13.69 -5.09
N ALA A 191 -2.29 13.62 -5.35
CA ALA A 191 -3.30 13.46 -4.31
C ALA A 191 -3.22 12.07 -3.66
N ASP A 192 -3.06 11.01 -4.46
CA ASP A 192 -2.80 9.65 -3.97
C ASP A 192 -1.62 9.64 -2.98
N HIS A 193 -0.54 10.39 -3.28
CA HIS A 193 0.62 10.49 -2.39
C HIS A 193 0.28 11.21 -1.07
N ASN A 194 -0.47 12.31 -1.14
CA ASN A 194 -0.91 13.03 0.04
C ASN A 194 -1.81 12.17 0.94
N VAL A 195 -2.73 11.40 0.35
CA VAL A 195 -3.56 10.44 1.09
C VAL A 195 -2.70 9.35 1.71
N ALA A 196 -1.78 8.74 0.94
CA ALA A 196 -0.88 7.71 1.46
C ALA A 196 -0.05 8.22 2.65
N TRP A 197 0.43 9.46 2.59
CA TRP A 197 1.17 10.09 3.68
C TRP A 197 0.33 10.22 4.95
N ARG A 198 -0.91 10.72 4.83
CA ARG A 198 -1.85 10.83 5.96
C ARG A 198 -2.20 9.47 6.54
N VAL A 199 -2.46 8.47 5.69
CA VAL A 199 -2.75 7.09 6.11
C VAL A 199 -1.58 6.49 6.88
N ARG A 200 -0.34 6.59 6.34
CA ARG A 200 0.86 6.09 7.01
C ARG A 200 1.06 6.75 8.38
N HIS A 201 0.86 8.07 8.47
CA HIS A 201 0.94 8.82 9.73
C HIS A 201 -0.14 8.35 10.73
N ALA A 202 -1.40 8.22 10.29
CA ALA A 202 -2.50 7.74 11.15
C ALA A 202 -2.29 6.31 11.67
N LEU A 203 -1.51 5.50 10.95
CA LEU A 203 -1.13 4.15 11.36
C LEU A 203 0.09 4.12 12.30
N GLY A 204 0.80 5.24 12.50
CA GLY A 204 2.02 5.30 13.30
C GLY A 204 3.20 4.54 12.69
N LEU A 205 3.24 4.41 11.35
CA LEU A 205 4.26 3.66 10.61
C LEU A 205 5.14 4.58 9.75
N ASP A 206 5.32 5.83 10.18
CA ASP A 206 6.03 6.90 9.49
C ASP A 206 7.43 7.23 10.07
N HIS A 207 8.02 6.30 10.84
CA HIS A 207 9.36 6.45 11.39
C HIS A 207 10.46 6.23 10.34
N VAL A 208 10.38 6.98 9.24
CA VAL A 208 11.27 6.87 8.09
C VAL A 208 12.70 7.20 8.49
N PRO A 209 13.66 6.28 8.30
CA PRO A 209 15.04 6.44 8.81
C PRO A 209 15.90 7.37 7.96
N GLY A 210 15.51 7.55 6.68
CA GLY A 210 16.20 8.37 5.70
C GLY A 210 15.58 8.23 4.33
N GLY A 211 15.83 9.19 3.44
CA GLY A 211 15.32 9.21 2.08
C GLY A 211 15.96 10.34 1.27
N VAL A 212 15.44 10.53 0.05
CA VAL A 212 16.03 11.42 -0.95
C VAL A 212 15.47 12.85 -0.93
N SER A 213 14.43 13.09 -0.12
CA SER A 213 13.89 14.44 0.01
C SER A 213 14.83 15.35 0.79
N PRO A 214 14.68 16.68 0.70
CA PRO A 214 15.45 17.64 1.49
C PRO A 214 15.39 17.41 3.01
N ASP A 215 14.27 16.83 3.51
CA ASP A 215 14.09 16.50 4.92
C ASP A 215 14.55 15.07 5.26
N HIS A 216 15.34 14.45 4.38
CA HIS A 216 15.87 13.10 4.56
C HIS A 216 14.79 12.02 4.75
N ASN A 217 13.63 12.17 4.09
CA ASN A 217 12.54 11.21 4.05
C ASN A 217 12.14 10.89 2.59
N ASP A 218 11.02 10.19 2.40
CA ASP A 218 10.50 9.76 1.10
C ASP A 218 9.35 10.62 0.56
N ALA A 219 9.26 11.88 1.01
CA ALA A 219 8.24 12.81 0.53
C ALA A 219 8.34 13.06 -0.98
N ILE A 220 7.21 13.40 -1.61
CA ILE A 220 7.16 13.80 -3.02
C ILE A 220 7.96 15.09 -3.26
N ILE A 221 8.75 15.15 -4.32
CA ILE A 221 9.62 16.29 -4.66
C ILE A 221 9.11 16.96 -5.93
N TYR A 222 8.79 18.24 -5.87
CA TYR A 222 8.32 19.02 -7.02
C TYR A 222 9.44 19.92 -7.57
N ASP A 223 10.43 19.30 -8.24
CA ASP A 223 11.62 19.99 -8.74
C ASP A 223 11.86 19.77 -10.23
N MET A 224 10.80 19.43 -10.97
CA MET A 224 10.87 19.25 -12.41
C MET A 224 11.16 20.59 -13.12
N LEU A 225 12.17 20.57 -13.98
CA LEU A 225 12.58 21.69 -14.80
C LEU A 225 11.77 21.77 -16.11
N PRO A 226 11.82 22.92 -16.85
CA PRO A 226 11.09 23.08 -18.09
C PRO A 226 11.45 22.06 -19.19
N ASP A 227 12.67 21.53 -19.17
CA ASP A 227 13.14 20.47 -20.06
C ASP A 227 12.70 19.06 -19.63
N LYS A 228 11.86 18.96 -18.59
CA LYS A 228 11.35 17.73 -17.99
C LYS A 228 12.37 16.88 -17.24
N THR A 229 13.56 17.40 -16.98
CA THR A 229 14.49 16.78 -16.03
C THR A 229 14.16 17.20 -14.59
N SER A 230 14.70 16.51 -13.60
CA SER A 230 14.56 16.85 -12.19
C SER A 230 15.90 17.37 -11.66
N ALA A 231 15.87 18.45 -10.90
CA ALA A 231 17.08 19.03 -10.33
C ALA A 231 17.77 18.11 -9.32
N SER A 232 16.99 17.34 -8.52
CA SER A 232 17.50 16.33 -7.59
C SER A 232 17.72 14.96 -8.26
N GLY A 233 17.10 14.70 -9.41
CA GLY A 233 17.00 13.37 -10.03
C GLY A 233 15.87 12.49 -9.47
N TYR A 234 15.11 12.96 -8.47
CA TYR A 234 14.05 12.22 -7.77
C TYR A 234 12.68 12.93 -7.85
N GLY A 235 12.56 13.94 -8.70
CA GLY A 235 11.37 14.78 -8.79
C GLY A 235 10.17 14.11 -9.44
N HIS A 236 9.01 14.63 -9.08
CA HIS A 236 7.70 14.28 -9.64
C HIS A 236 7.06 15.54 -10.21
N PRO A 237 6.34 15.48 -11.36
CA PRO A 237 5.62 16.62 -11.88
C PRO A 237 4.46 17.01 -10.95
N GLN A 238 4.07 18.27 -10.99
CA GLN A 238 2.82 18.73 -10.40
C GLN A 238 1.62 18.20 -11.20
N CYS A 239 0.54 17.83 -10.53
CA CYS A 239 -0.63 17.23 -11.16
C CYS A 239 -1.68 18.26 -11.63
N GLY A 240 -1.50 19.52 -11.32
CA GLY A 240 -2.31 20.64 -11.84
C GLY A 240 -3.46 21.13 -10.94
N GLY A 241 -3.66 20.50 -9.80
CA GLY A 241 -4.54 20.99 -8.73
C GLY A 241 -3.76 21.73 -7.63
N SER A 242 -4.23 21.64 -6.38
CA SER A 242 -3.58 22.20 -5.21
C SER A 242 -2.80 21.17 -4.38
N GLU A 243 -2.44 20.03 -4.99
CA GLU A 243 -1.78 18.90 -4.31
C GLU A 243 -0.42 19.30 -3.73
N ALA A 244 0.33 20.16 -4.45
CA ALA A 244 1.62 20.65 -3.97
C ALA A 244 1.49 21.52 -2.72
N ASP A 245 0.45 22.36 -2.64
CA ASP A 245 0.17 23.17 -1.45
C ASP A 245 -0.20 22.30 -0.24
N VAL A 246 -0.98 21.23 -0.49
CA VAL A 246 -1.32 20.24 0.55
C VAL A 246 -0.06 19.50 0.99
N ALA A 247 0.78 19.06 0.06
CA ALA A 247 2.04 18.39 0.38
C ALA A 247 2.94 19.27 1.27
N MET A 248 3.05 20.58 0.97
CA MET A 248 3.79 21.53 1.80
C MET A 248 3.26 21.60 3.24
N GLN A 249 1.95 21.48 3.41
CA GLN A 249 1.31 21.56 4.75
C GLN A 249 1.54 20.31 5.59
N ILE A 250 1.51 19.12 4.95
CA ILE A 250 1.60 17.84 5.66
C ILE A 250 3.02 17.29 5.76
N HIS A 251 3.93 17.76 4.90
CA HIS A 251 5.35 17.41 4.90
C HIS A 251 6.19 18.59 5.39
N ALA A 252 5.98 19.11 6.59
CA ALA A 252 6.62 20.33 7.09
C ALA A 252 8.12 20.40 6.72
N GLY A 253 8.54 21.52 6.07
CA GLY A 253 9.93 21.74 5.63
C GLY A 253 10.27 21.30 4.21
N PHE A 254 9.36 20.67 3.52
CA PHE A 254 9.59 19.88 2.30
C PHE A 254 9.88 20.68 1.01
N VAL A 255 9.47 21.94 0.88
CA VAL A 255 9.74 22.69 -0.36
C VAL A 255 11.11 23.34 -0.30
N PRO A 256 12.08 22.93 -1.14
CA PRO A 256 13.35 23.64 -1.24
C PRO A 256 13.08 25.11 -1.56
N LYS A 257 13.83 26.02 -0.91
CA LYS A 257 13.67 27.48 -1.11
C LYS A 257 13.75 27.89 -2.60
N TRP A 258 14.48 27.16 -3.43
CA TRP A 258 14.58 27.39 -4.86
C TRP A 258 13.30 26.99 -5.64
N ALA A 259 12.55 25.97 -5.19
CA ALA A 259 11.26 25.61 -5.80
C ALA A 259 10.19 26.65 -5.52
N GLN A 260 10.25 27.34 -4.37
CA GLN A 260 9.36 28.45 -4.03
C GLN A 260 9.51 29.67 -4.96
N VAL A 261 10.66 29.80 -5.61
CA VAL A 261 10.94 30.89 -6.58
C VAL A 261 10.31 30.63 -7.94
N MET A 262 10.05 29.36 -8.30
CA MET A 262 9.46 28.98 -9.59
C MET A 262 7.91 28.93 -9.58
N ILE A 263 7.29 29.02 -8.41
CA ILE A 263 5.81 29.05 -8.24
C ILE A 263 5.26 30.50 -8.30
N LYS A 264 6.11 31.51 -8.42
CA LYS A 264 5.74 32.91 -8.70
C LYS A 264 5.90 33.20 -10.18
#